data_d92ed22b9775d4606326566948d8f350
#
_entry.id   d92ed22b9775d4606326566948d8f350
#
_cell.length_a   1.000
_cell.length_b   1.000
_cell.length_c   1.000
_cell.angle_alpha   90.00
_cell.angle_beta   90.00
_cell.angle_gamma   90.00
#
_symmetry.space_group_name_H-M   'P 1'
#
loop_
_entity.id
_entity.type
_entity.pdbx_description
1 polymer ?
#
loop_
_entity_poly.entity_id
_entity_poly.type
_entity_poly.pdbx_seq_one_letter_code
_entity_poly.pdbx_strand_id
1 'polypeptide(L)'
;GVRPEVRHLANSAATLTAPEHHFDLVRPGIAVYGLSPVPEVGGPESFGLRPAMTLAARLVLTKRLPAGSGVSYGHAYTTQRETTVGLVPLGYADGIPRNAGNVAPVLAAGRRRTIAGRVCMDQLVLDLGDDEAAAGDEVVLFGDAAEGAPTAQDWADVTGTISYEIVSRVGPRVPRVHVGDVGGGR
;
A
#
# COMPACT_ATOMS: atom_id res chain seq x y z
N GLY A 1 -32.95 13.92 31.28
CA GLY A 1 -32.06 13.35 30.28
C GLY A 1 -30.66 13.88 30.48
N VAL A 2 -29.66 13.11 30.04
CA VAL A 2 -28.25 13.55 30.05
C VAL A 2 -28.08 14.64 29.01
N ARG A 3 -27.41 15.74 29.39
CA ARG A 3 -26.97 16.79 28.45
C ARG A 3 -25.46 16.74 28.40
N PRO A 4 -24.83 16.05 27.39
CA PRO A 4 -23.40 16.02 27.25
C PRO A 4 -22.89 17.41 26.87
N GLU A 5 -21.68 17.73 27.31
CA GLU A 5 -20.98 18.98 26.96
C GLU A 5 -20.59 18.99 25.49
N VAL A 6 -20.12 17.83 24.96
CA VAL A 6 -19.74 17.62 23.56
C VAL A 6 -20.45 16.39 23.02
N ARG A 7 -21.10 16.54 21.88
CA ARG A 7 -21.75 15.43 21.16
C ARG A 7 -20.94 15.06 19.94
N HIS A 8 -20.66 13.78 19.78
CA HIS A 8 -19.98 13.28 18.61
C HIS A 8 -20.52 11.89 18.21
N LEU A 9 -20.73 11.69 16.93
CA LEU A 9 -21.20 10.41 16.37
C LEU A 9 -20.42 10.00 15.13
N ALA A 10 -20.19 10.93 14.20
CA ALA A 10 -19.64 10.66 12.89
C ALA A 10 -18.20 10.12 12.95
N ASN A 11 -17.98 8.92 12.38
CA ASN A 11 -16.70 8.39 11.96
C ASN A 11 -16.34 8.92 10.55
N SER A 12 -15.30 8.40 9.88
CA SER A 12 -14.92 8.84 8.52
C SER A 12 -16.08 8.73 7.52
N ALA A 13 -16.83 7.62 7.54
CA ALA A 13 -17.95 7.41 6.62
C ALA A 13 -19.03 8.46 6.85
N ALA A 14 -19.56 8.55 8.06
CA ALA A 14 -20.61 9.52 8.37
C ALA A 14 -20.12 10.98 8.25
N THR A 15 -18.83 11.24 8.47
CA THR A 15 -18.26 12.58 8.24
C THR A 15 -18.39 13.01 6.78
N LEU A 16 -18.21 12.08 5.84
CA LEU A 16 -18.25 12.39 4.40
C LEU A 16 -19.65 12.25 3.78
N THR A 17 -20.51 11.38 4.35
CA THR A 17 -21.79 11.02 3.71
C THR A 17 -23.04 11.43 4.49
N ALA A 18 -22.92 11.89 5.74
CA ALA A 18 -24.06 12.21 6.61
C ALA A 18 -23.77 13.44 7.50
N PRO A 19 -23.73 14.66 6.91
CA PRO A 19 -23.41 15.90 7.63
C PRO A 19 -24.32 16.17 8.85
N GLU A 20 -25.55 15.70 8.83
CA GLU A 20 -26.51 15.82 9.93
C GLU A 20 -26.07 15.11 11.22
N HIS A 21 -25.06 14.20 11.12
CA HIS A 21 -24.51 13.48 12.26
C HIS A 21 -23.18 14.07 12.78
N HIS A 22 -22.74 15.21 12.28
CA HIS A 22 -21.49 15.84 12.72
C HIS A 22 -21.55 16.30 14.17
N PHE A 23 -22.68 16.87 14.58
CA PHE A 23 -22.89 17.51 15.89
C PHE A 23 -21.75 18.50 16.21
N ASP A 24 -21.15 18.35 17.40
CA ASP A 24 -20.13 19.28 17.88
C ASP A 24 -18.70 18.85 17.48
N LEU A 25 -18.52 17.55 17.09
CA LEU A 25 -17.23 16.98 16.75
C LEU A 25 -17.35 15.74 15.86
N VAL A 26 -16.44 15.59 14.91
CA VAL A 26 -16.31 14.40 14.06
C VAL A 26 -15.03 13.61 14.41
N ARG A 27 -15.02 12.30 14.12
CA ARG A 27 -13.90 11.42 14.40
C ARG A 27 -13.40 10.72 13.13
N PRO A 28 -12.90 11.45 12.11
CA PRO A 28 -12.36 10.84 10.91
C PRO A 28 -11.04 10.14 11.24
N GLY A 29 -10.93 8.88 10.84
CA GLY A 29 -9.70 8.10 10.90
C GLY A 29 -9.10 7.94 9.51
N ILE A 30 -9.64 7.00 8.72
CA ILE A 30 -9.11 6.68 7.40
C ILE A 30 -9.18 7.86 6.42
N ALA A 31 -10.16 8.74 6.54
CA ALA A 31 -10.26 9.93 5.70
C ALA A 31 -9.07 10.89 5.90
N VAL A 32 -8.43 10.90 7.07
CA VAL A 32 -7.19 11.67 7.32
C VAL A 32 -6.00 11.09 6.55
N TYR A 33 -6.02 9.78 6.25
CA TYR A 33 -5.06 9.14 5.37
C TYR A 33 -5.36 9.38 3.88
N GLY A 34 -6.43 10.11 3.57
CA GLY A 34 -6.84 10.39 2.20
C GLY A 34 -7.44 9.19 1.48
N LEU A 35 -8.02 8.24 2.23
CA LEU A 35 -8.63 7.03 1.68
C LEU A 35 -10.15 7.04 1.92
N SER A 36 -10.91 6.49 0.95
CA SER A 36 -12.36 6.38 1.08
C SER A 36 -12.75 5.39 2.18
N PRO A 37 -13.61 5.79 3.12
CA PRO A 37 -14.21 4.87 4.11
C PRO A 37 -15.34 4.00 3.53
N VAL A 38 -15.80 4.32 2.33
CA VAL A 38 -16.97 3.71 1.66
C VAL A 38 -16.66 3.50 0.17
N PRO A 39 -15.67 2.66 -0.17
CA PRO A 39 -15.20 2.49 -1.54
C PRO A 39 -16.31 2.00 -2.49
N GLU A 40 -17.35 1.35 -1.96
CA GLU A 40 -18.53 0.92 -2.70
C GLU A 40 -19.44 2.10 -3.13
N VAL A 41 -19.29 3.27 -2.47
CA VAL A 41 -20.01 4.50 -2.81
C VAL A 41 -19.17 5.38 -3.74
N GLY A 42 -17.86 5.44 -3.49
CA GLY A 42 -16.93 6.21 -4.32
C GLY A 42 -15.48 6.14 -3.83
N GLY A 43 -14.56 6.31 -4.76
CA GLY A 43 -13.13 6.42 -4.46
C GLY A 43 -12.78 7.72 -3.72
N PRO A 44 -11.51 7.88 -3.31
CA PRO A 44 -11.04 9.08 -2.60
C PRO A 44 -11.38 10.39 -3.33
N GLU A 45 -11.22 10.41 -4.64
CA GLU A 45 -11.47 11.57 -5.50
C GLU A 45 -12.93 12.06 -5.45
N SER A 46 -13.88 11.15 -5.25
CA SER A 46 -15.31 11.49 -5.11
C SER A 46 -15.59 12.34 -3.87
N PHE A 47 -14.71 12.29 -2.89
CA PHE A 47 -14.78 13.02 -1.63
C PHE A 47 -13.72 14.13 -1.51
N GLY A 48 -12.98 14.42 -2.60
CA GLY A 48 -11.89 15.39 -2.58
C GLY A 48 -10.69 14.96 -1.73
N LEU A 49 -10.55 13.67 -1.45
CA LEU A 49 -9.44 13.12 -0.68
C LEU A 49 -8.23 12.84 -1.58
N ARG A 50 -7.04 12.95 -0.98
CA ARG A 50 -5.77 12.56 -1.61
C ARG A 50 -5.00 11.65 -0.68
N PRO A 51 -4.45 10.50 -1.18
CA PRO A 51 -3.62 9.62 -0.35
C PRO A 51 -2.45 10.37 0.29
N ALA A 52 -2.35 10.27 1.61
CA ALA A 52 -1.29 10.92 2.38
C ALA A 52 -0.09 10.01 2.64
N MET A 53 -0.15 8.75 2.22
CA MET A 53 0.85 7.74 2.54
C MET A 53 1.31 7.01 1.29
N THR A 54 2.63 6.97 1.08
CA THR A 54 3.28 6.12 0.08
C THR A 54 4.21 5.15 0.81
N LEU A 55 4.09 3.86 0.53
CA LEU A 55 5.04 2.85 0.97
C LEU A 55 5.96 2.50 -0.18
N ALA A 56 7.23 2.85 -0.03
CA ALA A 56 8.25 2.58 -1.03
C ALA A 56 9.47 1.88 -0.42
N ALA A 57 10.24 1.21 -1.26
CA ALA A 57 11.52 0.61 -0.94
C ALA A 57 12.46 0.73 -2.14
N ARG A 58 13.73 0.35 -1.94
CA ARG A 58 14.68 0.24 -3.04
C ARG A 58 15.06 -1.21 -3.27
N LEU A 59 15.23 -1.61 -4.52
CA LEU A 59 15.79 -2.92 -4.85
C LEU A 59 17.18 -3.07 -4.22
N VAL A 60 17.41 -4.19 -3.55
CA VAL A 60 18.74 -4.50 -2.98
C VAL A 60 19.56 -5.40 -3.90
N LEU A 61 18.90 -6.09 -4.81
CA LEU A 61 19.53 -7.01 -5.77
C LEU A 61 18.64 -7.15 -7.00
N THR A 62 19.27 -7.24 -8.17
CA THR A 62 18.64 -7.77 -9.38
C THR A 62 19.45 -8.97 -9.87
N LYS A 63 18.78 -9.98 -10.43
CA LYS A 63 19.40 -11.19 -10.92
C LYS A 63 18.67 -11.75 -12.13
N ARG A 64 19.40 -12.07 -13.18
CA ARG A 64 18.87 -12.80 -14.34
C ARG A 64 18.72 -14.29 -14.00
N LEU A 65 17.55 -14.85 -14.28
CA LEU A 65 17.20 -16.25 -14.04
C LEU A 65 16.73 -16.91 -15.33
N PRO A 66 17.13 -18.17 -15.61
CA PRO A 66 16.58 -18.93 -16.73
C PRO A 66 15.10 -19.31 -16.48
N ALA A 67 14.40 -19.71 -17.55
CA ALA A 67 13.09 -20.32 -17.44
C ALA A 67 13.12 -21.55 -16.50
N GLY A 68 12.01 -21.78 -15.79
CA GLY A 68 11.89 -22.90 -14.84
C GLY A 68 12.53 -22.66 -13.48
N SER A 69 13.05 -21.46 -13.19
CA SER A 69 13.62 -21.13 -11.88
C SER A 69 12.53 -20.93 -10.84
N GLY A 70 12.62 -21.65 -9.72
CA GLY A 70 11.73 -21.45 -8.58
C GLY A 70 12.09 -20.21 -7.77
N VAL A 71 11.07 -19.44 -7.38
CA VAL A 71 11.21 -18.20 -6.60
C VAL A 71 10.49 -18.35 -5.27
N SER A 72 11.17 -17.91 -4.19
CA SER A 72 10.68 -17.91 -2.83
C SER A 72 10.38 -19.32 -2.26
N TYR A 73 9.90 -19.37 -1.02
CA TYR A 73 9.62 -20.62 -0.32
C TYR A 73 8.58 -21.50 -1.04
N GLY A 74 8.93 -22.78 -1.18
CA GLY A 74 8.09 -23.78 -1.84
C GLY A 74 7.91 -23.54 -3.33
N HIS A 75 8.77 -22.72 -3.94
CA HIS A 75 8.72 -22.37 -5.36
C HIS A 75 7.30 -22.00 -5.82
N ALA A 76 6.60 -21.19 -5.01
CA ALA A 76 5.22 -20.78 -5.27
C ALA A 76 5.08 -19.90 -6.53
N TYR A 77 6.20 -19.47 -7.09
CA TYR A 77 6.33 -18.86 -8.40
C TYR A 77 7.47 -19.58 -9.15
N THR A 78 7.28 -19.81 -10.45
CA THR A 78 8.31 -20.36 -11.34
C THR A 78 8.38 -19.48 -12.59
N THR A 79 9.59 -19.07 -12.95
CA THR A 79 9.82 -18.24 -14.14
C THR A 79 9.39 -18.98 -15.40
N GLN A 80 8.55 -18.34 -16.23
CA GLN A 80 8.04 -18.95 -17.47
C GLN A 80 9.02 -18.81 -18.63
N ARG A 81 9.92 -17.85 -18.54
CA ARG A 81 10.99 -17.55 -19.51
C ARG A 81 12.21 -17.05 -18.77
N GLU A 82 13.29 -16.85 -19.47
CA GLU A 82 14.41 -16.12 -18.93
C GLU A 82 13.97 -14.70 -18.55
N THR A 83 14.26 -14.26 -17.33
CA THR A 83 13.75 -13.03 -16.77
C THR A 83 14.70 -12.42 -15.74
N THR A 84 14.61 -11.13 -15.51
CA THR A 84 15.25 -10.46 -14.37
C THR A 84 14.32 -10.46 -13.18
N VAL A 85 14.79 -10.88 -12.02
CA VAL A 85 14.09 -10.72 -10.75
C VAL A 85 14.73 -9.64 -9.91
N GLY A 86 13.91 -8.93 -9.15
CA GLY A 86 14.33 -7.89 -8.19
C GLY A 86 13.96 -8.28 -6.77
N LEU A 87 14.89 -8.07 -5.83
CA LEU A 87 14.68 -8.33 -4.40
C LEU A 87 14.35 -7.01 -3.68
N VAL A 88 13.21 -6.96 -3.01
CA VAL A 88 12.73 -5.83 -2.20
C VAL A 88 12.89 -6.19 -0.71
N PRO A 89 13.54 -5.35 0.10
CA PRO A 89 13.81 -5.64 1.51
C PRO A 89 12.64 -5.26 2.43
N LEU A 90 11.43 -5.73 2.10
CA LEU A 90 10.21 -5.61 2.89
C LEU A 90 9.50 -6.96 2.92
N GLY A 91 9.02 -7.35 4.07
CA GLY A 91 8.28 -8.58 4.25
C GLY A 91 7.19 -8.47 5.30
N TYR A 92 6.68 -9.63 5.77
CA TYR A 92 5.56 -9.60 6.72
C TYR A 92 5.95 -9.06 8.11
N ALA A 93 7.24 -9.04 8.48
CA ALA A 93 7.71 -8.38 9.70
C ALA A 93 7.67 -6.85 9.60
N ASP A 94 7.53 -6.30 8.39
CA ASP A 94 7.38 -4.88 8.12
C ASP A 94 5.92 -4.45 7.96
N GLY A 95 5.00 -5.42 7.98
CA GLY A 95 3.57 -5.20 7.83
C GLY A 95 3.01 -5.58 6.46
N ILE A 96 3.81 -6.20 5.57
CA ILE A 96 3.32 -6.70 4.29
C ILE A 96 2.46 -7.94 4.52
N PRO A 97 1.20 -8.01 4.06
CA PRO A 97 0.37 -9.20 4.20
C PRO A 97 1.04 -10.43 3.59
N ARG A 98 1.14 -11.52 4.34
CA ARG A 98 1.79 -12.74 3.83
C ARG A 98 1.07 -13.34 2.61
N ASN A 99 -0.25 -13.17 2.54
CA ASN A 99 -1.08 -13.61 1.42
C ASN A 99 -1.03 -12.67 0.21
N ALA A 100 -0.22 -11.61 0.26
CA ALA A 100 0.02 -10.71 -0.89
C ALA A 100 0.87 -11.37 -2.00
N GLY A 101 1.55 -12.48 -1.69
CA GLY A 101 2.36 -13.21 -2.66
C GLY A 101 1.56 -13.69 -3.87
N ASN A 102 2.07 -13.49 -5.07
CA ASN A 102 1.48 -13.78 -6.38
C ASN A 102 0.18 -13.01 -6.71
N VAL A 103 -0.26 -12.07 -5.88
CA VAL A 103 -1.51 -11.32 -6.11
C VAL A 103 -1.36 -9.80 -5.98
N ALA A 104 -0.54 -9.31 -5.04
CA ALA A 104 -0.48 -7.88 -4.77
C ALA A 104 0.34 -7.12 -5.83
N PRO A 105 -0.19 -5.98 -6.31
CA PRO A 105 0.49 -5.13 -7.28
C PRO A 105 1.56 -4.27 -6.61
N VAL A 106 2.61 -3.96 -7.37
CA VAL A 106 3.63 -2.96 -7.05
C VAL A 106 3.98 -2.17 -8.30
N LEU A 107 4.50 -0.96 -8.15
CA LEU A 107 5.09 -0.20 -9.25
C LEU A 107 6.62 -0.37 -9.18
N ALA A 108 7.22 -0.90 -10.24
CA ALA A 108 8.66 -1.08 -10.36
C ALA A 108 9.08 -0.99 -11.83
N ALA A 109 10.22 -0.37 -12.11
CA ALA A 109 10.71 -0.12 -13.48
C ALA A 109 9.62 0.50 -14.38
N GLY A 110 8.91 1.51 -13.87
CA GLY A 110 7.86 2.24 -14.59
C GLY A 110 6.59 1.46 -14.91
N ARG A 111 6.41 0.24 -14.37
CA ARG A 111 5.23 -0.60 -14.65
C ARG A 111 4.64 -1.21 -13.38
N ARG A 112 3.32 -1.43 -13.39
CA ARG A 112 2.67 -2.28 -12.40
C ARG A 112 3.08 -3.74 -12.61
N ARG A 113 3.47 -4.40 -11.51
CA ARG A 113 3.91 -5.79 -11.45
C ARG A 113 3.23 -6.49 -10.29
N THR A 114 3.29 -7.81 -10.29
CA THR A 114 2.80 -8.62 -9.17
C THR A 114 3.99 -9.20 -8.41
N ILE A 115 3.87 -9.31 -7.10
CA ILE A 115 4.84 -10.01 -6.27
C ILE A 115 5.00 -11.44 -6.78
N ALA A 116 6.25 -11.88 -7.00
CA ALA A 116 6.57 -13.21 -7.50
C ALA A 116 6.90 -14.16 -6.33
N GLY A 117 6.03 -15.12 -6.10
CA GLY A 117 6.16 -16.08 -5.00
C GLY A 117 5.67 -15.55 -3.65
N ARG A 118 6.00 -16.28 -2.59
CA ARG A 118 5.55 -15.96 -1.23
C ARG A 118 6.27 -14.74 -0.67
N VAL A 119 5.54 -13.91 0.07
CA VAL A 119 6.15 -12.88 0.91
C VAL A 119 6.89 -13.59 2.05
N CYS A 120 8.18 -13.26 2.21
CA CYS A 120 9.04 -13.76 3.30
C CYS A 120 8.96 -12.83 4.52
N MET A 121 9.73 -13.14 5.56
CA MET A 121 9.76 -12.34 6.79
C MET A 121 10.21 -10.90 6.51
N ASP A 122 11.33 -10.74 5.77
CA ASP A 122 12.04 -9.48 5.58
C ASP A 122 12.22 -9.11 4.11
N GLN A 123 11.59 -9.86 3.20
CA GLN A 123 11.80 -9.64 1.76
C GLN A 123 10.67 -10.20 0.91
N LEU A 124 10.53 -9.63 -0.28
CA LEU A 124 9.71 -10.15 -1.37
C LEU A 124 10.47 -10.02 -2.70
N VAL A 125 10.01 -10.75 -3.70
CA VAL A 125 10.63 -10.80 -5.03
C VAL A 125 9.66 -10.31 -6.08
N LEU A 126 10.16 -9.60 -7.08
CA LEU A 126 9.41 -9.16 -8.25
C LEU A 126 9.98 -9.81 -9.49
N ASP A 127 9.13 -10.19 -10.44
CA ASP A 127 9.54 -10.51 -11.79
C ASP A 127 9.52 -9.25 -12.65
N LEU A 128 10.69 -8.80 -13.06
CA LEU A 128 10.90 -7.56 -13.81
C LEU A 128 10.92 -7.79 -15.33
N GLY A 129 10.91 -9.05 -15.76
CA GLY A 129 10.99 -9.38 -17.18
C GLY A 129 12.32 -8.98 -17.80
N ASP A 130 12.23 -8.29 -18.92
CA ASP A 130 13.38 -7.74 -19.64
C ASP A 130 13.56 -6.23 -19.41
N ASP A 131 12.76 -5.64 -18.52
CA ASP A 131 12.90 -4.22 -18.20
C ASP A 131 14.21 -3.98 -17.44
N GLU A 132 14.88 -2.88 -17.77
CA GLU A 132 16.09 -2.45 -17.08
C GLU A 132 15.76 -2.06 -15.63
N ALA A 133 16.48 -2.67 -14.70
CA ALA A 133 16.38 -2.34 -13.29
C ALA A 133 17.69 -2.73 -12.58
N ALA A 134 18.07 -1.95 -11.59
CA ALA A 134 19.28 -2.11 -10.82
C ALA A 134 19.02 -2.04 -9.31
N ALA A 135 19.98 -2.52 -8.52
CA ALA A 135 19.98 -2.25 -7.09
C ALA A 135 19.97 -0.73 -6.84
N GLY A 136 19.12 -0.27 -5.93
CA GLY A 136 18.90 1.14 -5.66
C GLY A 136 17.66 1.74 -6.32
N ASP A 137 17.10 1.10 -7.35
CA ASP A 137 15.88 1.56 -8.01
C ASP A 137 14.66 1.46 -7.07
N GLU A 138 13.80 2.45 -7.18
CA GLU A 138 12.61 2.54 -6.34
C GLU A 138 11.52 1.55 -6.75
N VAL A 139 10.88 1.01 -5.75
CA VAL A 139 9.68 0.19 -5.85
C VAL A 139 8.62 0.80 -4.96
N VAL A 140 7.45 1.13 -5.51
CA VAL A 140 6.30 1.62 -4.73
C VAL A 140 5.31 0.48 -4.54
N LEU A 141 5.06 0.14 -3.28
CA LEU A 141 4.11 -0.92 -2.93
C LEU A 141 2.68 -0.40 -2.99
N PHE A 142 2.43 0.76 -2.38
CA PHE A 142 1.18 1.50 -2.55
C PHE A 142 1.40 3.00 -2.36
N GLY A 143 0.55 3.82 -2.98
CA GLY A 143 0.67 5.28 -2.94
C GLY A 143 -0.48 5.95 -3.69
N ASP A 144 -0.16 7.05 -4.37
CA ASP A 144 -1.12 7.80 -5.18
C ASP A 144 -1.28 7.17 -6.57
N ALA A 145 -2.51 6.85 -6.94
CA ALA A 145 -2.85 6.34 -8.27
C ALA A 145 -2.55 7.36 -9.38
N ALA A 146 -2.59 8.65 -9.09
CA ALA A 146 -2.25 9.70 -10.05
C ALA A 146 -0.78 9.62 -10.49
N GLU A 147 0.10 9.04 -9.67
CA GLU A 147 1.51 8.77 -9.97
C GLU A 147 1.73 7.36 -10.57
N GLY A 148 0.66 6.64 -10.89
CA GLY A 148 0.71 5.27 -11.44
C GLY A 148 0.90 4.18 -10.38
N ALA A 149 1.05 4.54 -9.11
CA ALA A 149 1.20 3.57 -8.02
C ALA A 149 -0.07 2.74 -7.81
N PRO A 150 0.04 1.49 -7.32
CA PRO A 150 -1.08 0.81 -6.71
C PRO A 150 -1.56 1.57 -5.48
N THR A 151 -2.86 1.49 -5.19
CA THR A 151 -3.44 2.09 -4.00
C THR A 151 -3.46 1.11 -2.82
N ALA A 152 -3.63 1.61 -1.60
CA ALA A 152 -3.91 0.77 -0.44
C ALA A 152 -5.22 -0.03 -0.61
N GLN A 153 -6.19 0.49 -1.40
CA GLN A 153 -7.41 -0.23 -1.73
C GLN A 153 -7.13 -1.40 -2.69
N ASP A 154 -6.30 -1.21 -3.74
CA ASP A 154 -5.88 -2.32 -4.63
C ASP A 154 -5.27 -3.48 -3.81
N TRP A 155 -4.47 -3.16 -2.81
CA TRP A 155 -3.88 -4.16 -1.91
C TRP A 155 -4.93 -4.84 -1.03
N ALA A 156 -5.88 -4.09 -0.48
CA ALA A 156 -6.96 -4.61 0.34
C ALA A 156 -7.81 -5.60 -0.45
N ASP A 157 -8.20 -5.25 -1.67
CA ASP A 157 -9.06 -6.05 -2.54
C ASP A 157 -8.42 -7.41 -2.84
N VAL A 158 -7.14 -7.45 -3.23
CA VAL A 158 -6.46 -8.70 -3.59
C VAL A 158 -6.06 -9.55 -2.39
N THR A 159 -6.00 -8.97 -1.19
CA THR A 159 -5.64 -9.68 0.05
C THR A 159 -6.85 -10.02 0.92
N GLY A 160 -8.05 -9.62 0.50
CA GLY A 160 -9.31 -9.93 1.19
C GLY A 160 -9.50 -9.18 2.50
N THR A 161 -9.10 -7.91 2.54
CA THR A 161 -9.20 -7.04 3.72
C THR A 161 -9.68 -5.63 3.34
N ILE A 162 -9.44 -4.64 4.18
CA ILE A 162 -9.80 -3.24 3.99
C ILE A 162 -8.56 -2.34 3.98
N SER A 163 -8.63 -1.20 3.30
CA SER A 163 -7.52 -0.24 3.19
C SER A 163 -7.00 0.24 4.55
N TYR A 164 -7.86 0.26 5.58
CA TYR A 164 -7.49 0.56 6.97
C TYR A 164 -6.38 -0.37 7.49
N GLU A 165 -6.54 -1.69 7.25
CA GLU A 165 -5.57 -2.67 7.70
C GLU A 165 -4.24 -2.51 6.95
N ILE A 166 -4.30 -2.23 5.66
CA ILE A 166 -3.08 -2.05 4.85
C ILE A 166 -2.22 -0.91 5.40
N VAL A 167 -2.80 0.27 5.63
CA VAL A 167 -2.01 1.44 6.08
C VAL A 167 -1.63 1.37 7.55
N SER A 168 -2.43 0.73 8.41
CA SER A 168 -2.14 0.63 9.84
C SER A 168 -1.13 -0.46 10.19
N ARG A 169 -0.92 -1.45 9.33
CA ARG A 169 0.00 -2.58 9.55
C ARG A 169 1.47 -2.22 9.40
N VAL A 170 1.80 -1.15 8.68
CA VAL A 170 3.21 -0.78 8.43
C VAL A 170 3.94 -0.63 9.76
N GLY A 171 4.92 -1.51 9.98
CA GLY A 171 5.61 -1.66 11.25
C GLY A 171 6.61 -0.55 11.55
N PRO A 172 7.12 -0.48 12.79
CA PRO A 172 8.07 0.56 13.21
C PRO A 172 9.46 0.42 12.56
N ARG A 173 9.76 -0.74 11.95
CA ARG A 173 11.00 -0.96 11.19
C ARG A 173 11.07 -0.13 9.91
N VAL A 174 9.92 0.30 9.37
CA VAL A 174 9.84 1.16 8.18
C VAL A 174 9.96 2.61 8.61
N PRO A 175 11.01 3.34 8.21
CA PRO A 175 11.17 4.75 8.53
C PRO A 175 10.00 5.59 7.99
N ARG A 176 9.56 6.58 8.79
CA ARG A 176 8.56 7.58 8.35
C ARG A 176 9.29 8.82 7.91
N VAL A 177 9.07 9.22 6.67
CA VAL A 177 9.60 10.45 6.10
C VAL A 177 8.42 11.37 5.78
N HIS A 178 8.39 12.54 6.38
CA HIS A 178 7.38 13.54 6.07
C HIS A 178 7.88 14.37 4.88
N VAL A 179 7.05 14.47 3.84
CA VAL A 179 7.33 15.25 2.63
C VAL A 179 6.31 16.39 2.49
N GLY A 180 6.70 17.48 1.84
CA GLY A 180 5.89 18.69 1.70
C GLY A 180 6.28 19.79 2.70
N ASP A 181 5.77 20.99 2.48
CA ASP A 181 5.96 22.11 3.41
C ASP A 181 5.21 21.79 4.71
N VAL A 182 5.96 21.34 5.71
CA VAL A 182 5.54 21.47 7.11
C VAL A 182 5.57 22.96 7.39
N GLY A 183 4.53 23.67 6.99
CA GLY A 183 4.37 25.09 7.27
C GLY A 183 4.65 25.29 8.75
N GLY A 184 5.69 26.07 9.05
CA GLY A 184 6.13 26.33 10.39
C GLY A 184 4.99 26.94 11.21
N GLY A 185 4.20 26.08 11.82
CA GLY A 185 3.22 26.41 12.85
C GLY A 185 4.01 26.69 14.13
N ARG A 186 4.05 27.95 14.52
CA ARG A 186 4.45 28.42 15.85
C ARG A 186 3.44 27.95 16.89
#